data_0e31d0c7cc45e9b6f4353dde6dcfe882
#
_entry.id   0e31d0c7cc45e9b6f4353dde6dcfe882
#
_cell.length_a   1.000
_cell.length_b   1.000
_cell.length_c   1.000
_cell.angle_alpha   90.00
_cell.angle_beta   90.00
_cell.angle_gamma   90.00
#
_symmetry.space_group_name_H-M   'P 1'
#
loop_
_entity.id
_entity.type
_entity.pdbx_description
1 polymer ?
#
loop_
_entity_poly.entity_id
_entity_poly.type
_entity_poly.pdbx_seq_one_letter_code
_entity_poly.pdbx_strand_id
1 'polypeptide(L)'
;MWEYTEKVKDHFENPRNVGVVDRIDGDGQVGSLSCGDALRLTIQVDKKTDRIEDAKFQTFGCASAIASSSAMTEMIKGKSLDEAMKVSNQDIADYLGGLPKEKMHCSVLGREALEAAVANYRGVPLPQADSPIVCECFGVTEKEIERVIRENKLTTLEDVTAYTKAGGGCGRCLGDVEKILNRVLKGQEAAPEPKKSDDTAPKKMTFLQKAQLIEEVIEHEIAPALMRDGGDIALVDIDCDEVLVPLKGACATCPSSKRTLADVVTEKLRARVSESNNRQEVKPW
;
A
#
# COMPACT_ATOMS: atom_id res chain seq x y z
N MET A 1 23.63 1.59 8.12
CA MET A 1 22.99 2.94 8.16
C MET A 1 22.88 3.38 6.71
N TRP A 2 21.69 3.83 6.27
CA TRP A 2 21.51 4.29 4.90
C TRP A 2 22.29 5.59 4.67
N GLU A 3 23.12 5.65 3.63
CA GLU A 3 23.79 6.90 3.24
C GLU A 3 22.88 7.66 2.29
N TYR A 4 22.27 8.72 2.80
CA TYR A 4 21.44 9.64 2.02
C TYR A 4 22.28 10.77 1.44
N THR A 5 21.98 11.16 0.21
CA THR A 5 22.57 12.35 -0.41
C THR A 5 22.18 13.61 0.37
N GLU A 6 22.92 14.69 0.21
CA GLU A 6 22.58 15.98 0.83
C GLU A 6 21.21 16.50 0.34
N LYS A 7 20.84 16.23 -0.90
CA LYS A 7 19.50 16.56 -1.41
C LYS A 7 18.38 15.78 -0.73
N VAL A 8 18.57 14.50 -0.48
CA VAL A 8 17.59 13.69 0.26
C VAL A 8 17.42 14.23 1.67
N LYS A 9 18.52 14.57 2.34
CA LYS A 9 18.50 15.17 3.70
C LYS A 9 17.77 16.49 3.70
N ASP A 10 18.10 17.39 2.75
CA ASP A 10 17.46 18.69 2.63
C ASP A 10 15.95 18.59 2.36
N HIS A 11 15.52 17.75 1.43
CA HIS A 11 14.10 17.51 1.15
C HIS A 11 13.35 16.80 2.28
N PHE A 12 14.05 16.07 3.15
CA PHE A 12 13.49 15.48 4.34
C PHE A 12 13.34 16.48 5.48
N GLU A 13 14.39 17.28 5.75
CA GLU A 13 14.42 18.25 6.85
C GLU A 13 13.58 19.50 6.55
N ASN A 14 13.57 19.92 5.28
CA ASN A 14 12.86 21.09 4.78
C ASN A 14 11.95 20.71 3.60
N PRO A 15 10.91 19.87 3.80
CA PRO A 15 10.09 19.41 2.70
C PRO A 15 9.28 20.55 2.06
N ARG A 16 9.29 20.61 0.73
CA ARG A 16 8.56 21.60 -0.08
C ARG A 16 7.16 21.09 -0.36
N ASN A 17 6.20 22.02 -0.43
CA ASN A 17 4.84 21.75 -0.85
C ASN A 17 4.09 20.72 0.03
N VAL A 18 4.32 20.75 1.34
CA VAL A 18 3.58 19.93 2.31
C VAL A 18 2.18 20.49 2.50
N GLY A 19 1.18 19.60 2.59
CA GLY A 19 -0.22 19.97 2.87
C GLY A 19 -1.16 19.60 1.73
N VAL A 20 -2.20 20.41 1.57
CA VAL A 20 -3.25 20.25 0.55
C VAL A 20 -3.36 21.56 -0.23
N VAL A 21 -3.58 21.48 -1.54
CA VAL A 21 -3.81 22.67 -2.37
C VAL A 21 -5.13 23.35 -2.00
N ASP A 22 -5.23 24.67 -2.25
CA ASP A 22 -6.43 25.44 -1.88
C ASP A 22 -7.67 25.01 -2.68
N ARG A 23 -7.48 24.67 -3.96
CA ARG A 23 -8.52 24.11 -4.84
C ARG A 23 -8.05 22.76 -5.34
N ILE A 24 -8.71 21.70 -4.90
CA ILE A 24 -8.39 20.34 -5.32
C ILE A 24 -9.10 20.09 -6.65
N ASP A 25 -8.33 19.99 -7.73
CA ASP A 25 -8.82 19.54 -9.04
C ASP A 25 -8.54 18.04 -9.24
N GLY A 26 -7.41 17.52 -8.71
CA GLY A 26 -7.10 16.09 -8.68
C GLY A 26 -6.57 15.67 -7.32
N ASP A 27 -6.98 14.49 -6.87
CA ASP A 27 -6.61 13.87 -5.57
C ASP A 27 -6.18 12.43 -5.82
N GLY A 28 -4.91 12.14 -5.55
CA GLY A 28 -4.33 10.80 -5.69
C GLY A 28 -3.86 10.27 -4.34
N GLN A 29 -4.39 9.12 -3.95
CA GLN A 29 -4.01 8.44 -2.71
C GLN A 29 -3.45 7.06 -3.03
N VAL A 30 -2.27 6.75 -2.51
CA VAL A 30 -1.57 5.48 -2.73
C VAL A 30 -0.89 5.00 -1.45
N GLY A 31 -0.62 3.70 -1.38
CA GLY A 31 -0.09 3.07 -0.20
C GLY A 31 -1.12 2.98 0.93
N SER A 32 -0.66 2.61 2.12
CA SER A 32 -1.52 2.56 3.31
C SER A 32 -0.70 2.76 4.58
N LEU A 33 -1.34 3.26 5.62
CA LEU A 33 -0.71 3.46 6.93
C LEU A 33 -0.22 2.13 7.54
N SER A 34 -0.95 1.04 7.30
CA SER A 34 -0.57 -0.29 7.78
C SER A 34 0.68 -0.86 7.09
N CYS A 35 0.97 -0.41 5.86
CA CYS A 35 2.18 -0.80 5.13
C CYS A 35 3.40 0.09 5.46
N GLY A 36 3.22 1.07 6.34
CA GLY A 36 4.26 2.01 6.77
C GLY A 36 4.60 3.12 5.78
N ASP A 37 3.97 3.15 4.59
CA ASP A 37 4.10 4.23 3.63
C ASP A 37 2.74 4.54 2.99
N ALA A 38 2.27 5.77 3.16
CA ALA A 38 1.07 6.29 2.54
C ALA A 38 1.36 7.68 1.98
N LEU A 39 0.82 7.98 0.80
CA LEU A 39 1.00 9.27 0.13
C LEU A 39 -0.33 9.72 -0.46
N ARG A 40 -0.69 10.95 -0.14
CA ARG A 40 -1.74 11.70 -0.80
C ARG A 40 -1.12 12.87 -1.54
N LEU A 41 -1.37 12.97 -2.83
CA LEU A 41 -1.00 14.09 -3.69
C LEU A 41 -2.27 14.83 -4.13
N THR A 42 -2.32 16.13 -3.91
CA THR A 42 -3.38 16.99 -4.43
C THR A 42 -2.79 17.97 -5.43
N ILE A 43 -3.49 18.15 -6.57
CA ILE A 43 -3.08 19.06 -7.64
C ILE A 43 -4.16 20.08 -7.94
N GLN A 44 -3.72 21.29 -8.25
CA GLN A 44 -4.54 22.35 -8.82
C GLN A 44 -4.14 22.55 -10.26
N VAL A 45 -5.10 22.56 -11.17
CA VAL A 45 -4.86 22.60 -12.63
C VAL A 45 -5.51 23.84 -13.24
N ASP A 46 -4.77 24.55 -14.05
CA ASP A 46 -5.35 25.58 -14.94
C ASP A 46 -6.09 24.88 -16.09
N LYS A 47 -7.41 24.95 -16.07
CA LYS A 47 -8.29 24.30 -17.07
C LYS A 47 -8.12 24.82 -18.49
N LYS A 48 -7.50 26.01 -18.68
CA LYS A 48 -7.26 26.60 -20.01
C LYS A 48 -6.01 26.05 -20.67
N THR A 49 -4.97 25.82 -19.87
CA THR A 49 -3.64 25.43 -20.35
C THR A 49 -3.29 23.98 -20.02
N ASP A 50 -4.14 23.29 -19.23
CA ASP A 50 -3.93 21.94 -18.72
C ASP A 50 -2.59 21.80 -17.95
N ARG A 51 -2.18 22.90 -17.26
CA ARG A 51 -0.94 22.95 -16.48
C ARG A 51 -1.21 22.85 -14.99
N ILE A 52 -0.32 22.18 -14.28
CA ILE A 52 -0.32 22.08 -12.82
C ILE A 52 0.11 23.43 -12.25
N GLU A 53 -0.83 24.20 -11.71
CA GLU A 53 -0.56 25.49 -11.05
C GLU A 53 0.08 25.27 -9.67
N ASP A 54 -0.46 24.33 -8.92
CA ASP A 54 0.06 23.96 -7.60
C ASP A 54 -0.08 22.45 -7.36
N ALA A 55 0.83 21.93 -6.55
CA ALA A 55 0.85 20.52 -6.15
C ALA A 55 1.36 20.42 -4.71
N LYS A 56 0.60 19.76 -3.85
CA LYS A 56 0.97 19.56 -2.43
C LYS A 56 0.73 18.12 -2.03
N PHE A 57 1.52 17.68 -1.05
CA PHE A 57 1.43 16.30 -0.58
C PHE A 57 1.29 16.20 0.94
N GLN A 58 0.68 15.11 1.35
CA GLN A 58 0.71 14.59 2.72
C GLN A 58 1.21 13.16 2.66
N THR A 59 2.20 12.83 3.49
CA THR A 59 2.75 11.47 3.51
C THR A 59 3.00 10.99 4.93
N PHE A 60 2.86 9.70 5.11
CA PHE A 60 3.34 8.96 6.26
C PHE A 60 4.34 7.94 5.73
N GLY A 61 5.59 7.98 6.20
CA GLY A 61 6.64 7.11 5.67
C GLY A 61 8.03 7.51 6.15
N CYS A 62 9.04 6.88 5.57
CA CYS A 62 10.44 7.12 5.89
C CYS A 62 10.98 8.43 5.25
N ALA A 63 12.21 8.82 5.61
CA ALA A 63 12.86 10.01 5.06
C ALA A 63 12.89 10.02 3.52
N SER A 64 13.11 8.86 2.88
CA SER A 64 13.06 8.74 1.42
C SER A 64 11.67 9.02 0.85
N ALA A 65 10.59 8.60 1.53
CA ALA A 65 9.22 8.85 1.08
C ALA A 65 8.90 10.35 1.13
N ILE A 66 9.28 11.04 2.21
CA ILE A 66 9.12 12.49 2.35
C ILE A 66 9.93 13.22 1.27
N ALA A 67 11.21 12.86 1.11
CA ALA A 67 12.09 13.49 0.14
C ALA A 67 11.62 13.28 -1.30
N SER A 68 11.20 12.07 -1.66
CA SER A 68 10.68 11.76 -3.00
C SER A 68 9.39 12.51 -3.31
N SER A 69 8.48 12.61 -2.35
CA SER A 69 7.23 13.36 -2.50
C SER A 69 7.49 14.85 -2.66
N SER A 70 8.38 15.41 -1.83
CA SER A 70 8.81 16.81 -1.92
C SER A 70 9.44 17.12 -3.28
N ALA A 71 10.40 16.30 -3.73
CA ALA A 71 11.06 16.46 -5.03
C ALA A 71 10.05 16.35 -6.19
N MET A 72 9.20 15.37 -6.17
CA MET A 72 8.18 15.18 -7.21
C MET A 72 7.29 16.41 -7.36
N THR A 73 6.80 17.01 -6.26
CA THR A 73 5.95 18.21 -6.35
C THR A 73 6.67 19.39 -6.98
N GLU A 74 7.97 19.59 -6.73
CA GLU A 74 8.76 20.61 -7.43
C GLU A 74 8.91 20.31 -8.92
N MET A 75 9.11 19.03 -9.27
CA MET A 75 9.31 18.62 -10.67
C MET A 75 8.07 18.78 -11.52
N ILE A 76 6.86 18.63 -10.97
CA ILE A 76 5.60 18.65 -11.74
C ILE A 76 4.95 20.03 -11.78
N LYS A 77 5.22 20.93 -10.86
CA LYS A 77 4.64 22.29 -10.87
C LYS A 77 5.05 23.05 -12.13
N GLY A 78 4.09 23.70 -12.75
CA GLY A 78 4.26 24.45 -14.00
C GLY A 78 4.29 23.61 -15.28
N LYS A 79 4.33 22.27 -15.17
CA LYS A 79 4.25 21.37 -16.34
C LYS A 79 2.78 21.14 -16.75
N SER A 80 2.57 20.82 -18.03
CA SER A 80 1.28 20.26 -18.44
C SER A 80 1.09 18.87 -17.81
N LEU A 81 -0.15 18.41 -17.70
CA LEU A 81 -0.43 17.06 -17.17
C LEU A 81 0.31 15.97 -17.94
N ASP A 82 0.37 16.10 -19.29
CA ASP A 82 1.09 15.13 -20.12
C ASP A 82 2.61 15.19 -19.96
N GLU A 83 3.19 16.36 -19.69
CA GLU A 83 4.60 16.51 -19.34
C GLU A 83 4.89 15.96 -17.94
N ALA A 84 4.01 16.22 -16.98
CA ALA A 84 4.13 15.69 -15.62
C ALA A 84 4.07 14.17 -15.60
N MET A 85 3.17 13.58 -16.39
CA MET A 85 3.03 12.13 -16.53
C MET A 85 4.24 11.42 -17.15
N LYS A 86 5.18 12.15 -17.75
CA LYS A 86 6.46 11.60 -18.25
C LYS A 86 7.53 11.53 -17.17
N VAL A 87 7.33 12.19 -16.04
CA VAL A 87 8.26 12.11 -14.90
C VAL A 87 8.25 10.69 -14.37
N SER A 88 9.35 9.99 -14.52
CA SER A 88 9.52 8.63 -14.04
C SER A 88 9.95 8.60 -12.56
N ASN A 89 9.83 7.44 -11.92
CA ASN A 89 10.39 7.23 -10.59
C ASN A 89 11.93 7.35 -10.58
N GLN A 90 12.59 7.03 -11.71
CA GLN A 90 14.03 7.22 -11.86
C GLN A 90 14.39 8.72 -11.90
N ASP A 91 13.62 9.54 -12.61
CA ASP A 91 13.85 11.00 -12.63
C ASP A 91 13.75 11.59 -11.21
N ILE A 92 12.81 11.12 -10.38
CA ILE A 92 12.69 11.54 -8.97
C ILE A 92 13.93 11.12 -8.18
N ALA A 93 14.39 9.89 -8.35
CA ALA A 93 15.59 9.40 -7.69
C ALA A 93 16.84 10.16 -8.15
N ASP A 94 16.98 10.42 -9.45
CA ASP A 94 18.11 11.17 -10.03
C ASP A 94 18.11 12.63 -9.58
N TYR A 95 16.93 13.25 -9.51
CA TYR A 95 16.78 14.60 -8.97
C TYR A 95 17.30 14.73 -7.54
N LEU A 96 17.09 13.70 -6.73
CA LEU A 96 17.59 13.62 -5.35
C LEU A 96 19.09 13.24 -5.25
N GLY A 97 19.75 12.98 -6.40
CA GLY A 97 21.13 12.52 -6.45
C GLY A 97 21.32 11.04 -6.15
N GLY A 98 20.23 10.28 -6.22
CA GLY A 98 20.15 8.84 -5.95
C GLY A 98 19.42 8.50 -4.66
N LEU A 99 18.76 7.34 -4.68
CA LEU A 99 18.16 6.72 -3.49
C LEU A 99 18.85 5.39 -3.22
N PRO A 100 18.96 4.94 -1.96
CA PRO A 100 19.36 3.58 -1.66
C PRO A 100 18.46 2.59 -2.41
N LYS A 101 19.03 1.48 -2.90
CA LYS A 101 18.32 0.48 -3.69
C LYS A 101 17.02 0.04 -3.02
N GLU A 102 17.07 -0.23 -1.73
CA GLU A 102 15.94 -0.70 -0.92
C GLU A 102 14.90 0.39 -0.63
N LYS A 103 15.16 1.62 -1.08
CA LYS A 103 14.26 2.77 -0.96
C LYS A 103 13.69 3.26 -2.29
N MET A 104 13.95 2.54 -3.38
CA MET A 104 13.44 2.90 -4.70
C MET A 104 11.91 2.86 -4.76
N HIS A 105 11.24 2.00 -3.99
CA HIS A 105 9.78 2.00 -3.87
C HIS A 105 9.19 3.36 -3.43
N CYS A 106 9.95 4.19 -2.73
CA CYS A 106 9.48 5.53 -2.33
C CYS A 106 9.32 6.46 -3.54
N SER A 107 10.19 6.36 -4.54
CA SER A 107 10.03 7.11 -5.79
C SER A 107 8.90 6.54 -6.67
N VAL A 108 8.70 5.22 -6.65
CA VAL A 108 7.56 4.55 -7.32
C VAL A 108 6.24 5.04 -6.72
N LEU A 109 6.14 5.08 -5.38
CA LEU A 109 4.95 5.59 -4.68
C LEU A 109 4.63 7.04 -5.09
N GLY A 110 5.64 7.90 -5.24
CA GLY A 110 5.48 9.26 -5.74
C GLY A 110 4.85 9.29 -7.12
N ARG A 111 5.37 8.49 -8.05
CA ARG A 111 4.86 8.38 -9.41
C ARG A 111 3.41 7.89 -9.43
N GLU A 112 3.09 6.89 -8.63
CA GLU A 112 1.73 6.33 -8.54
C GLU A 112 0.72 7.34 -7.99
N ALA A 113 1.12 8.16 -7.00
CA ALA A 113 0.26 9.22 -6.49
C ALA A 113 -0.04 10.28 -7.57
N LEU A 114 0.93 10.61 -8.42
CA LEU A 114 0.72 11.49 -9.55
C LEU A 114 -0.25 10.89 -10.57
N GLU A 115 -0.08 9.62 -10.92
CA GLU A 115 -1.00 8.90 -11.82
C GLU A 115 -2.42 8.89 -11.27
N ALA A 116 -2.57 8.63 -9.97
CA ALA A 116 -3.86 8.64 -9.30
C ALA A 116 -4.51 10.03 -9.30
N ALA A 117 -3.74 11.09 -9.01
CA ALA A 117 -4.25 12.46 -9.02
C ALA A 117 -4.69 12.91 -10.43
N VAL A 118 -3.91 12.59 -11.46
CA VAL A 118 -4.27 12.89 -12.86
C VAL A 118 -5.46 12.07 -13.33
N ALA A 119 -5.55 10.79 -12.98
CA ALA A 119 -6.69 9.94 -13.29
C ALA A 119 -7.97 10.46 -12.63
N ASN A 120 -7.90 10.87 -11.37
CA ASN A 120 -9.00 11.50 -10.65
C ASN A 120 -9.46 12.80 -11.33
N TYR A 121 -8.52 13.69 -11.71
CA TYR A 121 -8.84 14.91 -12.47
C TYR A 121 -9.54 14.63 -13.81
N ARG A 122 -9.06 13.62 -14.54
CA ARG A 122 -9.61 13.22 -15.84
C ARG A 122 -10.90 12.40 -15.73
N GLY A 123 -11.30 11.97 -14.54
CA GLY A 123 -12.47 11.12 -14.31
C GLY A 123 -12.33 9.72 -14.91
N VAL A 124 -11.11 9.20 -15.02
CA VAL A 124 -10.82 7.87 -15.57
C VAL A 124 -10.34 6.92 -14.47
N PRO A 125 -10.70 5.62 -14.53
CA PRO A 125 -10.19 4.65 -13.57
C PRO A 125 -8.68 4.44 -13.76
N LEU A 126 -7.99 4.10 -12.66
CA LEU A 126 -6.59 3.69 -12.72
C LEU A 126 -6.45 2.40 -13.53
N PRO A 127 -5.45 2.28 -14.42
CA PRO A 127 -5.27 1.10 -15.29
C PRO A 127 -5.06 -0.22 -14.53
N GLN A 128 -4.74 -0.15 -13.25
CA GLN A 128 -4.39 -1.31 -12.41
C GLN A 128 -5.56 -1.81 -11.54
N ALA A 129 -6.68 -1.10 -11.51
CA ALA A 129 -7.81 -1.38 -10.61
C ALA A 129 -8.40 -2.81 -10.74
N ASP A 130 -8.24 -3.45 -11.91
CA ASP A 130 -8.80 -4.77 -12.23
C ASP A 130 -7.71 -5.87 -12.33
N SER A 131 -6.58 -5.72 -11.65
CA SER A 131 -5.49 -6.71 -11.66
C SER A 131 -5.47 -7.54 -10.37
N PRO A 132 -5.19 -8.86 -10.45
CA PRO A 132 -5.09 -9.69 -9.24
C PRO A 132 -3.98 -9.21 -8.31
N ILE A 133 -4.26 -9.23 -7.00
CA ILE A 133 -3.26 -8.92 -5.98
C ILE A 133 -2.32 -10.11 -5.86
N VAL A 134 -1.02 -9.86 -6.02
CA VAL A 134 0.06 -10.84 -5.88
C VAL A 134 0.66 -10.78 -4.47
N CYS A 135 0.92 -9.59 -3.96
CA CYS A 135 1.43 -9.40 -2.62
C CYS A 135 0.33 -8.87 -1.70
N GLU A 136 -0.24 -9.74 -0.87
CA GLU A 136 -1.30 -9.37 0.07
C GLU A 136 -0.81 -8.40 1.17
N CYS A 137 0.46 -8.53 1.61
CA CYS A 137 1.02 -7.67 2.66
C CYS A 137 1.05 -6.19 2.27
N PHE A 138 1.34 -5.90 1.01
CA PHE A 138 1.50 -4.53 0.52
C PHE A 138 0.46 -4.13 -0.54
N GLY A 139 -0.48 -5.02 -0.86
CA GLY A 139 -1.54 -4.76 -1.85
C GLY A 139 -1.04 -4.67 -3.29
N VAL A 140 0.15 -5.20 -3.59
CA VAL A 140 0.78 -5.06 -4.91
C VAL A 140 0.16 -6.00 -5.93
N THR A 141 -0.27 -5.45 -7.05
CA THR A 141 -0.94 -6.19 -8.12
C THR A 141 0.02 -6.74 -9.16
N GLU A 142 -0.42 -7.72 -9.94
CA GLU A 142 0.36 -8.30 -11.04
C GLU A 142 0.74 -7.26 -12.09
N LYS A 143 -0.21 -6.44 -12.55
CA LYS A 143 0.04 -5.37 -13.53
C LYS A 143 1.03 -4.32 -13.02
N GLU A 144 0.99 -4.02 -11.74
CA GLU A 144 1.93 -3.10 -11.11
C GLU A 144 3.36 -3.68 -11.12
N ILE A 145 3.52 -4.95 -10.75
CA ILE A 145 4.81 -5.63 -10.83
C ILE A 145 5.34 -5.63 -12.26
N GLU A 146 4.51 -6.02 -13.25
CA GLU A 146 4.90 -6.02 -14.66
C GLU A 146 5.32 -4.64 -15.17
N ARG A 147 4.54 -3.61 -14.82
CA ARG A 147 4.81 -2.23 -15.20
C ARG A 147 6.15 -1.78 -14.63
N VAL A 148 6.38 -1.96 -13.34
CA VAL A 148 7.61 -1.56 -12.66
C VAL A 148 8.82 -2.28 -13.24
N ILE A 149 8.71 -3.58 -13.54
CA ILE A 149 9.77 -4.35 -14.20
C ILE A 149 10.13 -3.74 -15.57
N ARG A 150 9.12 -3.43 -16.40
CA ARG A 150 9.33 -2.89 -17.76
C ARG A 150 9.89 -1.48 -17.75
N GLU A 151 9.30 -0.59 -16.95
CA GLU A 151 9.70 0.81 -16.86
C GLU A 151 11.14 0.95 -16.34
N ASN A 152 11.53 0.14 -15.36
CA ASN A 152 12.83 0.21 -14.71
C ASN A 152 13.83 -0.83 -15.23
N LYS A 153 13.43 -1.68 -16.21
CA LYS A 153 14.27 -2.73 -16.81
C LYS A 153 14.85 -3.67 -15.76
N LEU A 154 14.04 -4.05 -14.77
CA LEU A 154 14.50 -4.90 -13.68
C LEU A 154 14.74 -6.32 -14.15
N THR A 155 15.81 -6.95 -13.68
CA THR A 155 16.23 -8.29 -14.10
C THR A 155 16.36 -9.27 -12.95
N THR A 156 16.30 -8.80 -11.70
CA THR A 156 16.45 -9.65 -10.51
C THR A 156 15.22 -9.55 -9.61
N LEU A 157 14.92 -10.63 -8.89
CA LEU A 157 13.84 -10.67 -7.92
C LEU A 157 14.05 -9.64 -6.79
N GLU A 158 15.30 -9.46 -6.38
CA GLU A 158 15.70 -8.47 -5.38
C GLU A 158 15.37 -7.05 -5.82
N ASP A 159 15.63 -6.70 -7.09
CA ASP A 159 15.26 -5.40 -7.63
C ASP A 159 13.74 -5.21 -7.64
N VAL A 160 12.98 -6.23 -8.06
CA VAL A 160 11.51 -6.15 -8.05
C VAL A 160 11.01 -5.90 -6.63
N THR A 161 11.54 -6.60 -5.64
CA THR A 161 11.21 -6.37 -4.22
C THR A 161 11.57 -4.96 -3.76
N ALA A 162 12.74 -4.45 -4.14
CA ALA A 162 13.21 -3.11 -3.77
C ALA A 162 12.32 -1.99 -4.35
N TYR A 163 11.75 -2.21 -5.54
CA TYR A 163 10.91 -1.24 -6.24
C TYR A 163 9.42 -1.35 -5.92
N THR A 164 8.91 -2.53 -5.58
CA THR A 164 7.47 -2.79 -5.36
C THR A 164 7.11 -3.15 -3.93
N LYS A 165 8.08 -3.46 -3.08
CA LYS A 165 7.94 -4.15 -1.77
C LYS A 165 7.38 -5.59 -1.87
N ALA A 166 6.92 -6.05 -3.03
CA ALA A 166 6.44 -7.42 -3.17
C ALA A 166 7.52 -8.43 -2.77
N GLY A 167 7.21 -9.34 -1.86
CA GLY A 167 8.16 -10.30 -1.29
C GLY A 167 8.90 -9.81 -0.04
N GLY A 168 8.90 -8.49 0.25
CA GLY A 168 9.65 -7.89 1.35
C GLY A 168 9.01 -8.05 2.74
N GLY A 169 7.77 -8.56 2.83
CA GLY A 169 7.09 -8.86 4.09
C GLY A 169 7.20 -10.34 4.46
N CYS A 170 6.11 -11.07 4.37
CA CYS A 170 6.09 -12.50 4.73
C CYS A 170 6.78 -13.43 3.72
N GLY A 171 7.16 -12.95 2.55
CA GLY A 171 7.86 -13.71 1.51
C GLY A 171 7.01 -14.70 0.70
N ARG A 172 5.74 -14.93 1.03
CA ARG A 172 4.89 -15.94 0.37
C ARG A 172 4.71 -15.70 -1.12
N CYS A 173 4.67 -14.47 -1.56
CA CYS A 173 4.49 -14.11 -2.96
C CYS A 173 5.77 -14.16 -3.81
N LEU A 174 6.96 -14.44 -3.24
CA LEU A 174 8.22 -14.44 -3.98
C LEU A 174 8.21 -15.34 -5.21
N GLY A 175 7.63 -16.56 -5.09
CA GLY A 175 7.53 -17.48 -6.21
C GLY A 175 6.64 -16.97 -7.35
N ASP A 176 5.60 -16.21 -7.05
CA ASP A 176 4.72 -15.63 -8.05
C ASP A 176 5.35 -14.38 -8.67
N VAL A 177 6.02 -13.56 -7.87
CA VAL A 177 6.83 -12.42 -8.35
C VAL A 177 7.92 -12.90 -9.32
N GLU A 178 8.61 -14.01 -9.01
CA GLU A 178 9.62 -14.60 -9.87
C GLU A 178 9.04 -15.10 -11.20
N LYS A 179 7.85 -15.72 -11.18
CA LYS A 179 7.14 -16.13 -12.41
C LYS A 179 6.80 -14.93 -13.29
N ILE A 180 6.31 -13.84 -12.69
CA ILE A 180 5.99 -12.60 -13.40
C ILE A 180 7.27 -12.01 -14.01
N LEU A 181 8.35 -11.89 -13.23
CA LEU A 181 9.65 -11.41 -13.72
C LEU A 181 10.13 -12.22 -14.93
N ASN A 182 10.17 -13.55 -14.81
CA ASN A 182 10.60 -14.43 -15.88
C ASN A 182 9.73 -14.32 -17.13
N ARG A 183 8.40 -14.12 -16.97
CA ARG A 183 7.46 -13.91 -18.08
C ARG A 183 7.77 -12.60 -18.81
N VAL A 184 7.95 -11.51 -18.08
CA VAL A 184 8.25 -10.19 -18.64
C VAL A 184 9.60 -10.19 -19.36
N LEU A 185 10.64 -10.82 -18.78
CA LEU A 185 11.98 -10.92 -19.38
C LEU A 185 11.98 -11.76 -20.67
N LYS A 186 11.10 -12.76 -20.79
CA LYS A 186 10.93 -13.55 -22.01
C LYS A 186 10.09 -12.83 -23.09
N GLY A 187 9.64 -11.61 -22.85
CA GLY A 187 8.78 -10.85 -23.77
C GLY A 187 7.38 -11.46 -23.93
N GLN A 188 6.96 -12.34 -23.03
CA GLN A 188 5.62 -12.92 -23.05
C GLN A 188 4.67 -11.94 -22.34
N GLU A 189 3.63 -11.48 -23.05
CA GLU A 189 2.51 -10.79 -22.39
C GLU A 189 1.78 -11.74 -21.45
N ALA A 190 1.13 -11.18 -20.41
CA ALA A 190 0.23 -11.97 -19.57
C ALA A 190 -0.72 -12.74 -20.48
N ALA A 191 -0.79 -14.05 -20.33
CA ALA A 191 -1.79 -14.83 -21.04
C ALA A 191 -3.16 -14.20 -20.72
N PRO A 192 -4.04 -13.96 -21.71
CA PRO A 192 -5.38 -13.49 -21.41
C PRO A 192 -6.00 -14.51 -20.45
N GLU A 193 -6.31 -14.06 -19.24
CA GLU A 193 -7.02 -14.91 -18.28
C GLU A 193 -8.26 -15.47 -18.99
N PRO A 194 -8.58 -16.77 -18.87
CA PRO A 194 -9.87 -17.25 -19.27
C PRO A 194 -10.90 -16.44 -18.48
N LYS A 195 -11.70 -15.65 -19.19
CA LYS A 195 -12.84 -14.93 -18.61
C LYS A 195 -13.69 -15.96 -17.86
N LYS A 196 -13.47 -16.14 -16.59
CA LYS A 196 -14.42 -16.76 -15.70
C LYS A 196 -15.53 -15.75 -15.50
N SER A 197 -16.51 -15.83 -16.37
CA SER A 197 -17.84 -15.35 -16.12
C SER A 197 -18.43 -16.23 -15.02
N ASP A 198 -18.24 -15.81 -13.78
CA ASP A 198 -19.08 -16.24 -12.67
C ASP A 198 -19.13 -15.08 -11.66
N ASP A 199 -20.24 -14.37 -11.71
CA ASP A 199 -20.60 -13.23 -10.87
C ASP A 199 -20.94 -13.65 -9.41
N THR A 200 -20.37 -14.73 -8.90
CA THR A 200 -20.68 -15.29 -7.57
C THR A 200 -19.48 -15.63 -6.71
N ALA A 201 -18.24 -15.23 -7.09
CA ALA A 201 -17.11 -15.41 -6.19
C ALA A 201 -16.96 -14.18 -5.28
N PRO A 202 -16.90 -14.33 -3.94
CA PRO A 202 -16.68 -13.24 -3.02
C PRO A 202 -15.36 -12.54 -3.37
N LYS A 203 -15.39 -11.22 -3.55
CA LYS A 203 -14.19 -10.39 -3.80
C LYS A 203 -13.21 -10.63 -2.66
N LYS A 204 -12.03 -11.17 -2.95
CA LYS A 204 -10.95 -11.33 -1.95
C LYS A 204 -10.61 -9.93 -1.40
N MET A 205 -10.81 -9.77 -0.10
CA MET A 205 -10.45 -8.54 0.59
C MET A 205 -8.93 -8.36 0.61
N THR A 206 -8.46 -7.13 0.48
CA THR A 206 -7.06 -6.78 0.71
C THR A 206 -6.70 -6.97 2.18
N PHE A 207 -5.42 -7.11 2.50
CA PHE A 207 -4.96 -7.18 3.89
C PHE A 207 -5.47 -6.00 4.73
N LEU A 208 -5.46 -4.79 4.16
CA LEU A 208 -5.97 -3.60 4.83
C LEU A 208 -7.47 -3.69 5.13
N GLN A 209 -8.26 -4.14 4.15
CA GLN A 209 -9.70 -4.34 4.35
C GLN A 209 -9.98 -5.41 5.40
N LYS A 210 -9.14 -6.47 5.45
CA LYS A 210 -9.21 -7.49 6.49
C LYS A 210 -8.84 -6.91 7.86
N ALA A 211 -7.77 -6.12 7.94
CA ALA A 211 -7.32 -5.48 9.16
C ALA A 211 -8.38 -4.55 9.74
N GLN A 212 -8.96 -3.68 8.91
CA GLN A 212 -10.05 -2.79 9.30
C GLN A 212 -11.29 -3.57 9.77
N LEU A 213 -11.65 -4.63 9.06
CA LEU A 213 -12.77 -5.48 9.45
C LEU A 213 -12.51 -6.22 10.77
N ILE A 214 -11.29 -6.71 10.99
CA ILE A 214 -10.88 -7.36 12.24
C ILE A 214 -10.95 -6.36 13.39
N GLU A 215 -10.45 -5.14 13.21
CA GLU A 215 -10.51 -4.07 14.20
C GLU A 215 -11.96 -3.70 14.53
N GLU A 216 -12.80 -3.52 13.51
CA GLU A 216 -14.23 -3.24 13.66
C GLU A 216 -14.96 -4.38 14.44
N VAL A 217 -14.69 -5.63 14.12
CA VAL A 217 -15.28 -6.79 14.80
C VAL A 217 -14.79 -6.88 16.25
N ILE A 218 -13.50 -6.61 16.50
CA ILE A 218 -12.97 -6.59 17.87
C ILE A 218 -13.62 -5.49 18.69
N GLU A 219 -13.68 -4.27 18.18
CA GLU A 219 -14.21 -3.12 18.93
C GLU A 219 -15.73 -3.18 19.13
N HIS A 220 -16.48 -3.59 18.12
CA HIS A 220 -17.95 -3.51 18.16
C HIS A 220 -18.66 -4.81 18.58
N GLU A 221 -18.04 -5.97 18.33
CA GLU A 221 -18.70 -7.26 18.61
C GLU A 221 -18.04 -8.06 19.73
N ILE A 222 -16.71 -7.95 19.92
CA ILE A 222 -15.96 -8.78 20.87
C ILE A 222 -15.69 -8.06 22.18
N ALA A 223 -15.11 -6.86 22.13
CA ALA A 223 -14.75 -6.09 23.31
C ALA A 223 -15.96 -5.80 24.21
N PRO A 224 -17.16 -5.39 23.71
CA PRO A 224 -18.32 -5.17 24.55
C PRO A 224 -18.83 -6.42 25.27
N ALA A 225 -18.63 -7.60 24.65
CA ALA A 225 -19.01 -8.87 25.28
C ALA A 225 -18.06 -9.20 26.45
N LEU A 226 -16.75 -9.01 26.26
CA LEU A 226 -15.74 -9.28 27.29
C LEU A 226 -15.78 -8.26 28.42
N MET A 227 -16.09 -7.00 28.14
CA MET A 227 -16.24 -5.94 29.16
C MET A 227 -17.36 -6.22 30.17
N ARG A 228 -18.42 -6.93 29.78
CA ARG A 228 -19.50 -7.35 30.69
C ARG A 228 -18.99 -8.27 31.79
N ASP A 229 -17.95 -9.06 31.48
CA ASP A 229 -17.30 -9.99 32.41
C ASP A 229 -16.06 -9.39 33.08
N GLY A 230 -15.84 -8.07 32.94
CA GLY A 230 -14.68 -7.36 33.49
C GLY A 230 -13.36 -7.60 32.75
N GLY A 231 -13.44 -8.19 31.56
CA GLY A 231 -12.28 -8.37 30.66
C GLY A 231 -12.23 -7.29 29.58
N ASP A 232 -11.13 -7.29 28.84
CA ASP A 232 -10.93 -6.44 27.67
C ASP A 232 -10.00 -7.13 26.67
N ILE A 233 -10.03 -6.69 25.42
CA ILE A 233 -9.22 -7.20 24.32
C ILE A 233 -8.76 -6.02 23.45
N ALA A 234 -7.55 -6.10 22.93
CA ALA A 234 -7.06 -5.12 21.96
C ALA A 234 -6.35 -5.84 20.80
N LEU A 235 -6.42 -5.28 19.63
CA LEU A 235 -5.62 -5.71 18.49
C LEU A 235 -4.19 -5.18 18.68
N VAL A 236 -3.19 -6.06 18.58
CA VAL A 236 -1.78 -5.67 18.66
C VAL A 236 -1.10 -5.82 17.33
N ASP A 237 -1.33 -6.95 16.65
CA ASP A 237 -0.69 -7.21 15.37
C ASP A 237 -1.52 -8.17 14.53
N ILE A 238 -1.37 -8.08 13.22
CA ILE A 238 -1.97 -9.00 12.25
C ILE A 238 -0.86 -9.44 11.32
N ASP A 239 -0.43 -10.69 11.46
CA ASP A 239 0.31 -11.36 10.41
C ASP A 239 -0.67 -12.03 9.43
N CYS A 240 -0.26 -12.28 8.21
CA CYS A 240 -1.14 -12.67 7.10
C CYS A 240 -2.25 -13.69 7.43
N ASP A 241 -1.99 -14.63 8.35
CA ASP A 241 -2.94 -15.66 8.78
C ASP A 241 -3.12 -15.73 10.31
N GLU A 242 -2.42 -14.90 11.08
CA GLU A 242 -2.44 -14.86 12.53
C GLU A 242 -2.87 -13.48 13.03
N VAL A 243 -3.79 -13.47 14.00
CA VAL A 243 -4.22 -12.25 14.67
C VAL A 243 -3.76 -12.31 16.11
N LEU A 244 -2.89 -11.38 16.50
CA LEU A 244 -2.33 -11.30 17.85
C LEU A 244 -3.18 -10.36 18.71
N VAL A 245 -3.84 -10.92 19.72
CA VAL A 245 -4.72 -10.20 20.62
C VAL A 245 -4.39 -10.51 22.08
N PRO A 246 -3.88 -9.55 22.86
CA PRO A 246 -3.79 -9.69 24.31
C PRO A 246 -5.17 -9.54 24.96
N LEU A 247 -5.47 -10.45 25.85
CA LEU A 247 -6.59 -10.29 26.79
C LEU A 247 -6.15 -9.42 27.98
N LYS A 248 -6.97 -8.47 28.36
CA LYS A 248 -6.74 -7.55 29.47
C LYS A 248 -7.79 -7.72 30.58
N GLY A 249 -7.55 -7.10 31.74
CA GLY A 249 -8.50 -7.13 32.86
C GLY A 249 -8.70 -8.55 33.42
N ALA A 250 -9.92 -8.90 33.78
CA ALA A 250 -10.26 -10.19 34.36
C ALA A 250 -9.93 -11.37 33.44
N CYS A 251 -9.93 -11.17 32.10
CA CYS A 251 -9.63 -12.20 31.11
C CYS A 251 -8.14 -12.55 31.05
N ALA A 252 -7.23 -11.68 31.46
CA ALA A 252 -5.79 -11.93 31.44
C ALA A 252 -5.35 -13.05 32.39
N THR A 253 -6.05 -13.21 33.52
CA THR A 253 -5.74 -14.20 34.58
C THR A 253 -6.76 -15.31 34.68
N CYS A 254 -7.79 -15.30 33.84
CA CYS A 254 -8.88 -16.28 33.87
C CYS A 254 -8.41 -17.66 33.40
N PRO A 255 -8.66 -18.76 34.14
CA PRO A 255 -8.33 -20.11 33.67
C PRO A 255 -9.03 -20.51 32.36
N SER A 256 -10.16 -19.85 32.04
CA SER A 256 -10.94 -20.08 30.83
C SER A 256 -10.52 -19.18 29.64
N SER A 257 -9.50 -18.34 29.79
CA SER A 257 -9.08 -17.37 28.76
C SER A 257 -8.73 -18.03 27.40
N LYS A 258 -8.08 -19.20 27.44
CA LYS A 258 -7.79 -19.99 26.21
C LYS A 258 -9.06 -20.44 25.50
N ARG A 259 -10.10 -20.76 26.23
CA ARG A 259 -11.40 -21.19 25.71
C ARG A 259 -12.17 -20.00 25.12
N THR A 260 -12.13 -18.86 25.81
CA THR A 260 -12.70 -17.61 25.31
C THR A 260 -12.06 -17.17 23.99
N LEU A 261 -10.74 -17.28 23.86
CA LEU A 261 -10.04 -17.00 22.61
C LEU A 261 -10.43 -17.96 21.49
N ALA A 262 -10.48 -19.26 21.79
CA ALA A 262 -10.82 -20.27 20.78
C ALA A 262 -12.29 -20.21 20.35
N ASP A 263 -13.21 -20.17 21.29
CA ASP A 263 -14.65 -20.34 21.05
C ASP A 263 -15.34 -19.02 20.68
N VAL A 264 -14.92 -17.89 21.25
CA VAL A 264 -15.61 -16.61 21.05
C VAL A 264 -14.90 -15.72 20.03
N VAL A 265 -13.60 -15.51 20.22
CA VAL A 265 -12.84 -14.57 19.36
C VAL A 265 -12.57 -15.21 18.00
N THR A 266 -12.08 -16.44 17.97
CA THR A 266 -11.74 -17.12 16.71
C THR A 266 -12.99 -17.40 15.88
N GLU A 267 -14.10 -17.84 16.51
CA GLU A 267 -15.34 -18.14 15.80
C GLU A 267 -15.96 -16.86 15.19
N LYS A 268 -16.03 -15.77 15.96
CA LYS A 268 -16.57 -14.50 15.45
C LYS A 268 -15.70 -13.90 14.33
N LEU A 269 -14.38 -13.91 14.49
CA LEU A 269 -13.47 -13.45 13.43
C LEU A 269 -13.58 -14.32 12.19
N ARG A 270 -13.65 -15.65 12.34
CA ARG A 270 -13.88 -16.55 11.21
C ARG A 270 -15.21 -16.31 10.51
N ALA A 271 -16.29 -16.10 11.23
CA ALA A 271 -17.61 -15.89 10.64
C ALA A 271 -17.66 -14.62 9.75
N ARG A 272 -16.92 -13.57 10.10
CA ARG A 272 -16.90 -12.31 9.36
C ARG A 272 -15.80 -12.20 8.31
N VAL A 273 -14.65 -12.84 8.55
CA VAL A 273 -13.47 -12.74 7.70
C VAL A 273 -13.32 -13.94 6.76
N SER A 274 -13.94 -15.11 7.07
CA SER A 274 -13.79 -16.34 6.29
C SER A 274 -14.67 -16.47 5.05
N GLU A 275 -15.47 -15.46 4.71
CA GLU A 275 -16.04 -15.38 3.35
C GLU A 275 -14.95 -15.24 2.26
N SER A 276 -13.69 -15.07 2.65
CA SER A 276 -12.52 -14.99 1.79
C SER A 276 -11.45 -16.05 2.16
N ASN A 277 -11.80 -17.32 2.04
CA ASN A 277 -10.89 -18.49 1.90
C ASN A 277 -9.50 -18.41 2.56
N ASN A 278 -9.38 -18.14 3.88
CA ASN A 278 -8.12 -18.37 4.61
C ASN A 278 -8.38 -18.73 6.08
N ARG A 279 -7.68 -19.75 6.58
CA ARG A 279 -7.69 -20.17 7.99
C ARG A 279 -6.92 -19.13 8.80
N GLN A 280 -7.61 -18.35 9.62
CA GLN A 280 -6.96 -17.48 10.58
C GLN A 280 -6.86 -18.19 11.93
N GLU A 281 -5.65 -18.22 12.49
CA GLU A 281 -5.41 -18.68 13.86
C GLU A 281 -5.29 -17.45 14.78
N VAL A 282 -6.04 -17.47 15.87
CA VAL A 282 -5.92 -16.45 16.92
C VAL A 282 -4.99 -16.98 17.99
N LYS A 283 -3.91 -16.27 18.26
CA LYS A 283 -2.94 -16.63 19.31
C LYS A 283 -2.97 -15.62 20.46
N PRO A 284 -2.95 -16.11 21.72
CA PRO A 284 -2.71 -15.26 22.88
C PRO A 284 -1.25 -14.78 22.86
N TRP A 285 -1.08 -13.55 23.22
CA TRP A 285 0.24 -12.91 23.42
C TRP A 285 0.78 -13.23 24.81
#